data_350a6913c83ce0e6d23ea7b4de7cbd85
#
_entry.id   350a6913c83ce0e6d23ea7b4de7cbd85
#
_cell.length_a   1.000
_cell.length_b   1.000
_cell.length_c   1.000
_cell.angle_alpha   90.00
_cell.angle_beta   90.00
_cell.angle_gamma   90.00
#
_symmetry.space_group_name_H-M   'P 1'
#
loop_
_entity.id
_entity.type
_entity.pdbx_description
1 polymer ?
#
loop_
_entity_poly.entity_id
_entity_poly.type
_entity_poly.pdbx_seq_one_letter_code
_entity_poly.pdbx_strand_id
1 'polypeptide(L)'
;MSDQTKGIIFALLAVLGGGLYAIPYRLSLDTANALPVIWGVFLCAFLFSLPGAWLARHQTKYSWKIAGIALATSLAGVLGNYSICQALNLASPTLMVLLMRSEVIIAMILGWMFLKEFITVRIFTAVVVIIAGILVMKLDSLSFEIGEWSAILWAFSAAFGFAL
;
A
#
# COMPACT_ATOMS: atom_id res chain seq x y z
N MET A 1 9.61 25.82 -12.79
CA MET A 1 9.35 24.38 -12.92
C MET A 1 7.86 24.20 -13.13
N SER A 2 7.41 23.55 -14.20
CA SER A 2 5.98 23.35 -14.47
C SER A 2 5.37 22.43 -13.38
N ASP A 3 4.06 22.56 -13.12
CA ASP A 3 3.39 21.73 -12.12
C ASP A 3 3.43 20.24 -12.50
N GLN A 4 3.48 19.95 -13.82
CA GLN A 4 3.67 18.60 -14.34
C GLN A 4 5.04 18.03 -13.97
N THR A 5 6.12 18.83 -14.04
CA THR A 5 7.48 18.39 -13.64
C THR A 5 7.56 18.11 -12.14
N LYS A 6 6.93 18.94 -11.31
CA LYS A 6 6.82 18.69 -9.86
C LYS A 6 6.10 17.37 -9.58
N GLY A 7 4.96 17.15 -10.26
CA GLY A 7 4.18 15.91 -10.14
C GLY A 7 5.00 14.66 -10.47
N ILE A 8 5.78 14.69 -11.54
CA ILE A 8 6.66 13.57 -11.94
C ILE A 8 7.73 13.31 -10.87
N ILE A 9 8.38 14.37 -10.35
CA ILE A 9 9.41 14.22 -9.30
C ILE A 9 8.80 13.61 -8.03
N PHE A 10 7.64 14.10 -7.58
CA PHE A 10 6.97 13.53 -6.41
C PHE A 10 6.55 12.09 -6.64
N ALA A 11 6.06 11.74 -7.83
CA ALA A 11 5.73 10.36 -8.17
C ALA A 11 6.96 9.44 -8.13
N LEU A 12 8.10 9.88 -8.68
CA LEU A 12 9.35 9.11 -8.62
C LEU A 12 9.84 8.91 -7.18
N LEU A 13 9.81 9.96 -6.35
CA LEU A 13 10.17 9.86 -4.94
C LEU A 13 9.23 8.92 -4.17
N ALA A 14 7.93 8.96 -4.46
CA ALA A 14 6.96 8.04 -3.86
C ALA A 14 7.21 6.58 -4.26
N VAL A 15 7.56 6.32 -5.53
CA VAL A 15 7.91 4.97 -6.00
C VAL A 15 9.18 4.46 -5.32
N LEU A 16 10.23 5.29 -5.21
CA LEU A 16 11.46 4.92 -4.52
C LEU A 16 11.22 4.64 -3.04
N GLY A 17 10.50 5.52 -2.34
CA GLY A 17 10.14 5.32 -0.95
C GLY A 17 9.29 4.06 -0.75
N GLY A 18 8.28 3.86 -1.61
CA GLY A 18 7.41 2.70 -1.59
C GLY A 18 8.11 1.39 -2.00
N GLY A 19 9.25 1.43 -2.70
CA GLY A 19 10.06 0.24 -2.98
C GLY A 19 10.98 -0.14 -1.82
N LEU A 20 11.49 0.86 -1.12
CA LEU A 20 12.50 0.65 -0.07
C LEU A 20 11.89 0.31 1.30
N TYR A 21 10.60 0.63 1.56
CA TYR A 21 10.04 0.48 2.91
C TYR A 21 9.97 -0.96 3.42
N ALA A 22 9.86 -1.94 2.53
CA ALA A 22 9.71 -3.33 2.93
C ALA A 22 10.96 -3.91 3.64
N ILE A 23 12.16 -3.40 3.32
CA ILE A 23 13.41 -3.84 3.93
C ILE A 23 13.48 -3.44 5.40
N PRO A 24 13.38 -2.14 5.78
CA PRO A 24 13.40 -1.75 7.19
C PRO A 24 12.19 -2.32 7.97
N TYR A 25 11.05 -2.51 7.30
CA TYR A 25 9.91 -3.17 7.93
C TYR A 25 10.24 -4.60 8.35
N ARG A 26 10.83 -5.39 7.44
CA ARG A 26 11.27 -6.76 7.73
C ARG A 26 12.30 -6.81 8.85
N LEU A 27 13.34 -5.97 8.78
CA LEU A 27 14.37 -5.89 9.83
C LEU A 27 13.78 -5.51 11.19
N SER A 28 12.77 -4.65 11.22
CA SER A 28 12.07 -4.29 12.47
C SER A 28 11.29 -5.47 13.05
N LEU A 29 10.71 -6.32 12.20
CA LEU A 29 9.96 -7.51 12.62
C LEU A 29 10.87 -8.61 13.17
N ASP A 30 12.15 -8.66 12.81
CA ASP A 30 13.13 -9.58 13.37
C ASP A 30 13.46 -9.23 14.84
N THR A 31 13.25 -7.98 15.25
CA THR A 31 13.56 -7.48 16.59
C THR A 31 12.33 -7.20 17.45
N ALA A 32 11.17 -7.00 16.84
CA ALA A 32 9.94 -6.62 17.52
C ALA A 32 8.72 -7.29 16.89
N ASN A 33 7.67 -7.48 17.68
CA ASN A 33 6.38 -7.95 17.18
C ASN A 33 5.72 -6.92 16.25
N ALA A 34 4.75 -7.37 15.43
CA ALA A 34 4.05 -6.52 14.47
C ALA A 34 3.41 -5.26 15.09
N LEU A 35 2.80 -5.36 16.26
CA LEU A 35 2.11 -4.23 16.89
C LEU A 35 3.04 -3.04 17.22
N PRO A 36 4.19 -3.21 17.94
CA PRO A 36 5.14 -2.12 18.17
C PRO A 36 5.66 -1.48 16.89
N VAL A 37 5.91 -2.29 15.84
CA VAL A 37 6.38 -1.77 14.55
C VAL A 37 5.33 -0.87 13.91
N ILE A 38 4.07 -1.30 13.88
CA ILE A 38 2.94 -0.53 13.35
C ILE A 38 2.77 0.77 14.14
N TRP A 39 2.78 0.71 15.47
CA TRP A 39 2.70 1.90 16.33
C TRP A 39 3.83 2.90 16.03
N GLY A 40 5.06 2.43 15.88
CA GLY A 40 6.21 3.26 15.52
C GLY A 40 6.01 3.97 14.18
N VAL A 41 5.55 3.24 13.15
CA VAL A 41 5.29 3.80 11.83
C VAL A 41 4.21 4.88 11.88
N PHE A 42 3.07 4.61 12.52
CA PHE A 42 1.99 5.58 12.63
C PHE A 42 2.37 6.79 13.49
N LEU A 43 3.13 6.59 14.56
CA LEU A 43 3.63 7.70 15.37
C LEU A 43 4.55 8.61 14.56
N CYS A 44 5.51 8.04 13.82
CA CYS A 44 6.37 8.81 12.93
C CYS A 44 5.55 9.53 11.85
N ALA A 45 4.64 8.84 11.17
CA ALA A 45 3.78 9.44 10.15
C ALA A 45 2.95 10.61 10.73
N PHE A 46 2.40 10.44 11.92
CA PHE A 46 1.67 11.49 12.64
C PHE A 46 2.56 12.71 12.92
N LEU A 47 3.74 12.52 13.49
CA LEU A 47 4.68 13.60 13.80
C LEU A 47 5.11 14.36 12.54
N PHE A 48 5.40 13.64 11.46
CA PHE A 48 5.78 14.27 10.18
C PHE A 48 4.61 14.99 9.49
N SER A 49 3.37 14.59 9.74
CA SER A 49 2.19 15.25 9.16
C SER A 49 1.75 16.50 9.93
N LEU A 50 2.14 16.66 11.20
CA LEU A 50 1.74 17.78 12.05
C LEU A 50 2.04 19.16 11.45
N PRO A 51 3.24 19.45 10.91
CA PRO A 51 3.52 20.77 10.34
C PRO A 51 2.60 21.11 9.17
N GLY A 52 2.33 20.12 8.29
CA GLY A 52 1.41 20.29 7.16
C GLY A 52 -0.03 20.53 7.62
N ALA A 53 -0.50 19.74 8.60
CA ALA A 53 -1.82 19.91 9.17
C ALA A 53 -2.00 21.26 9.86
N TRP A 54 -0.96 21.76 10.55
CA TRP A 54 -0.99 23.06 11.20
C TRP A 54 -1.07 24.21 10.20
N LEU A 55 -0.35 24.13 9.09
CA LEU A 55 -0.42 25.11 8.00
C LEU A 55 -1.78 25.10 7.29
N ALA A 56 -2.37 23.93 7.12
CA ALA A 56 -3.64 23.74 6.42
C ALA A 56 -4.89 24.00 7.29
N ARG A 57 -4.73 24.19 8.61
CA ARG A 57 -5.86 24.30 9.57
C ARG A 57 -6.89 25.38 9.24
N HIS A 58 -6.48 26.46 8.59
CA HIS A 58 -7.38 27.57 8.22
C HIS A 58 -8.12 27.36 6.89
N GLN A 59 -7.72 26.35 6.11
CA GLN A 59 -8.29 26.07 4.78
C GLN A 59 -9.35 24.97 4.81
N THR A 60 -9.39 24.15 5.86
CA THR A 60 -10.28 23.00 5.97
C THR A 60 -11.52 23.31 6.78
N LYS A 61 -12.70 23.19 6.15
CA LYS A 61 -13.98 23.20 6.86
C LYS A 61 -14.21 21.81 7.46
N TYR A 62 -14.25 21.74 8.78
CA TYR A 62 -14.55 20.50 9.49
C TYR A 62 -15.99 20.05 9.19
N SER A 63 -16.13 18.77 8.80
CA SER A 63 -17.43 18.13 8.60
C SER A 63 -17.42 16.73 9.21
N TRP A 64 -18.48 16.33 9.87
CA TRP A 64 -18.65 14.97 10.42
C TRP A 64 -18.51 13.88 9.35
N LYS A 65 -18.92 14.15 8.10
CA LYS A 65 -18.74 13.24 6.98
C LYS A 65 -17.25 13.02 6.68
N ILE A 66 -16.46 14.09 6.65
CA ILE A 66 -15.01 14.02 6.44
C ILE A 66 -14.34 13.27 7.58
N ALA A 67 -14.75 13.51 8.83
CA ALA A 67 -14.24 12.79 9.99
C ALA A 67 -14.55 11.29 9.91
N GLY A 68 -15.76 10.91 9.49
CA GLY A 68 -16.16 9.52 9.29
C GLY A 68 -15.34 8.81 8.21
N ILE A 69 -15.11 9.46 7.07
CA ILE A 69 -14.26 8.94 5.98
C ILE A 69 -12.82 8.80 6.48
N ALA A 70 -12.27 9.82 7.15
CA ALA A 70 -10.92 9.77 7.69
C ALA A 70 -10.73 8.65 8.71
N LEU A 71 -11.73 8.39 9.56
CA LEU A 71 -11.71 7.27 10.49
C LEU A 71 -11.72 5.93 9.76
N ALA A 72 -12.60 5.76 8.77
CA ALA A 72 -12.70 4.53 7.99
C ALA A 72 -11.39 4.22 7.23
N THR A 73 -10.82 5.22 6.55
CA THR A 73 -9.53 5.06 5.84
C THR A 73 -8.37 4.81 6.80
N SER A 74 -8.37 5.42 7.99
CA SER A 74 -7.35 5.15 9.01
C SER A 74 -7.44 3.73 9.54
N LEU A 75 -8.64 3.21 9.80
CA LEU A 75 -8.84 1.82 10.22
C LEU A 75 -8.39 0.83 9.13
N ALA A 76 -8.77 1.10 7.88
CA ALA A 76 -8.32 0.30 6.74
C ALA A 76 -6.78 0.32 6.62
N GLY A 77 -6.14 1.48 6.80
CA GLY A 77 -4.69 1.63 6.82
C GLY A 77 -4.01 0.84 7.94
N VAL A 78 -4.58 0.81 9.16
CA VAL A 78 -4.07 0.00 10.28
C VAL A 78 -4.17 -1.49 9.95
N LEU A 79 -5.31 -1.95 9.46
CA LEU A 79 -5.50 -3.34 9.04
C LEU A 79 -4.56 -3.72 7.91
N GLY A 80 -4.39 -2.84 6.92
CA GLY A 80 -3.45 -3.02 5.82
C GLY A 80 -2.01 -3.18 6.32
N ASN A 81 -1.54 -2.31 7.21
CA ASN A 81 -0.20 -2.40 7.79
C ASN A 81 -0.01 -3.66 8.65
N TYR A 82 -1.03 -4.07 9.41
CA TYR A 82 -0.98 -5.34 10.14
C TYR A 82 -0.83 -6.52 9.18
N SER A 83 -1.59 -6.53 8.10
CA SER A 83 -1.52 -7.56 7.07
C SER A 83 -0.14 -7.59 6.38
N ILE A 84 0.49 -6.44 6.14
CA ILE A 84 1.87 -6.34 5.64
C ILE A 84 2.84 -7.05 6.61
N CYS A 85 2.75 -6.77 7.91
CA CYS A 85 3.62 -7.39 8.89
C CYS A 85 3.47 -8.91 8.88
N GLN A 86 2.25 -9.43 8.81
CA GLN A 86 1.99 -10.87 8.74
C GLN A 86 2.54 -11.47 7.44
N ALA A 87 2.33 -10.80 6.30
CA ALA A 87 2.87 -11.27 5.02
C ALA A 87 4.40 -11.30 5.02
N LEU A 88 5.06 -10.28 5.57
CA LEU A 88 6.52 -10.21 5.66
C LEU A 88 7.12 -11.26 6.61
N ASN A 89 6.38 -11.71 7.63
CA ASN A 89 6.82 -12.81 8.49
C ASN A 89 6.82 -14.16 7.77
N LEU A 90 5.96 -14.33 6.76
CA LEU A 90 5.74 -15.60 6.07
C LEU A 90 6.39 -15.67 4.69
N ALA A 91 6.77 -14.54 4.10
CA ALA A 91 7.34 -14.47 2.76
C ALA A 91 8.52 -13.49 2.67
N SER A 92 9.28 -13.59 1.59
CA SER A 92 10.37 -12.65 1.31
C SER A 92 9.83 -11.23 1.04
N PRO A 93 10.58 -10.17 1.42
CA PRO A 93 10.19 -8.79 1.13
C PRO A 93 9.90 -8.54 -0.35
N THR A 94 10.67 -9.16 -1.25
CA THR A 94 10.50 -9.03 -2.70
C THR A 94 9.15 -9.58 -3.16
N LEU A 95 8.79 -10.79 -2.73
CA LEU A 95 7.51 -11.41 -3.06
C LEU A 95 6.35 -10.58 -2.50
N MET A 96 6.48 -10.10 -1.26
CA MET A 96 5.48 -9.27 -0.61
C MET A 96 5.24 -7.97 -1.38
N VAL A 97 6.29 -7.20 -1.71
CA VAL A 97 6.16 -5.94 -2.47
C VAL A 97 5.51 -6.19 -3.83
N LEU A 98 5.81 -7.29 -4.47
CA LEU A 98 5.20 -7.64 -5.75
C LEU A 98 3.70 -7.95 -5.62
N LEU A 99 3.33 -8.76 -4.62
CA LEU A 99 1.92 -9.07 -4.34
C LEU A 99 1.11 -7.84 -3.96
N MET A 100 1.72 -6.89 -3.25
CA MET A 100 1.09 -5.61 -2.91
C MET A 100 0.73 -4.78 -4.15
N ARG A 101 1.40 -4.97 -5.29
CA ARG A 101 1.00 -4.30 -6.55
C ARG A 101 -0.39 -4.70 -7.03
N SER A 102 -0.97 -5.76 -6.50
CA SER A 102 -2.39 -6.09 -6.73
C SER A 102 -3.35 -5.01 -6.20
N GLU A 103 -2.90 -4.08 -5.35
CA GLU A 103 -3.69 -2.93 -4.92
C GLU A 103 -4.21 -2.11 -6.11
N VAL A 104 -3.40 -1.98 -7.17
CA VAL A 104 -3.79 -1.27 -8.39
C VAL A 104 -4.96 -1.95 -9.08
N ILE A 105 -4.98 -3.30 -9.09
CA ILE A 105 -6.06 -4.09 -9.65
C ILE A 105 -7.33 -3.90 -8.81
N ILE A 106 -7.19 -3.98 -7.50
CA ILE A 106 -8.31 -3.80 -6.55
C ILE A 106 -8.86 -2.38 -6.66
N ALA A 107 -8.00 -1.36 -6.65
CA ALA A 107 -8.40 0.04 -6.79
C ALA A 107 -9.12 0.29 -8.13
N MET A 108 -8.65 -0.32 -9.23
CA MET A 108 -9.32 -0.25 -10.53
C MET A 108 -10.72 -0.86 -10.49
N ILE A 109 -10.88 -2.03 -9.88
CA ILE A 109 -12.18 -2.69 -9.76
C ILE A 109 -13.13 -1.86 -8.88
N LEU A 110 -12.63 -1.34 -7.75
CA LEU A 110 -13.42 -0.48 -6.86
C LEU A 110 -13.81 0.84 -7.53
N GLY A 111 -12.88 1.48 -8.25
CA GLY A 111 -13.15 2.70 -9.02
C GLY A 111 -14.22 2.48 -10.09
N TRP A 112 -14.13 1.38 -10.83
CA TRP A 112 -15.17 1.01 -11.81
C TRP A 112 -16.52 0.74 -11.13
N MET A 113 -16.54 0.01 -10.03
CA MET A 113 -17.77 -0.42 -9.35
C MET A 113 -18.47 0.73 -8.60
N PHE A 114 -17.72 1.55 -7.86
CA PHE A 114 -18.26 2.61 -7.02
C PHE A 114 -18.30 3.98 -7.69
N LEU A 115 -17.25 4.33 -8.43
CA LEU A 115 -17.13 5.64 -9.08
C LEU A 115 -17.60 5.63 -10.54
N LYS A 116 -17.94 4.44 -11.08
CA LYS A 116 -18.32 4.23 -12.49
C LYS A 116 -17.28 4.77 -13.47
N GLU A 117 -16.00 4.74 -13.09
CA GLU A 117 -14.90 5.15 -13.94
C GLU A 117 -14.69 4.16 -15.09
N PHE A 118 -14.44 4.67 -16.29
CA PHE A 118 -14.15 3.82 -17.44
C PHE A 118 -12.73 3.27 -17.35
N ILE A 119 -12.59 1.94 -17.44
CA ILE A 119 -11.30 1.29 -17.53
C ILE A 119 -10.68 1.61 -18.90
N THR A 120 -9.63 2.41 -18.88
CA THR A 120 -8.90 2.73 -20.13
C THR A 120 -7.98 1.57 -20.52
N VAL A 121 -7.73 1.42 -21.82
CA VAL A 121 -6.80 0.41 -22.34
C VAL A 121 -5.41 0.52 -21.68
N ARG A 122 -4.97 1.74 -21.34
CA ARG A 122 -3.69 1.98 -20.65
C ARG A 122 -3.66 1.35 -19.26
N ILE A 123 -4.75 1.47 -18.50
CA ILE A 123 -4.86 0.88 -17.15
C ILE A 123 -4.89 -0.64 -17.28
N PHE A 124 -5.65 -1.17 -18.24
CA PHE A 124 -5.70 -2.61 -18.49
C PHE A 124 -4.33 -3.19 -18.87
N THR A 125 -3.60 -2.54 -19.78
CA THR A 125 -2.23 -2.99 -20.13
C THR A 125 -1.27 -2.93 -18.95
N ALA A 126 -1.36 -1.91 -18.09
CA ALA A 126 -0.54 -1.84 -16.87
C ALA A 126 -0.81 -3.03 -15.93
N VAL A 127 -2.08 -3.40 -15.75
CA VAL A 127 -2.47 -4.57 -14.94
C VAL A 127 -1.92 -5.86 -15.54
N VAL A 128 -2.02 -6.06 -16.86
CA VAL A 128 -1.47 -7.24 -17.54
C VAL A 128 0.06 -7.33 -17.33
N VAL A 129 0.77 -6.21 -17.44
CA VAL A 129 2.22 -6.17 -17.20
C VAL A 129 2.56 -6.53 -15.74
N ILE A 130 1.79 -6.03 -14.76
CA ILE A 130 1.97 -6.38 -13.34
C ILE A 130 1.78 -7.89 -13.14
N ILE A 131 0.70 -8.47 -13.65
CA ILE A 131 0.41 -9.92 -13.54
C ILE A 131 1.52 -10.73 -14.20
N ALA A 132 1.95 -10.35 -15.41
CA ALA A 132 3.05 -11.02 -16.10
C ALA A 132 4.34 -10.96 -15.27
N GLY A 133 4.68 -9.82 -14.65
CA GLY A 133 5.83 -9.69 -13.76
C GLY A 133 5.77 -10.65 -12.57
N ILE A 134 4.59 -10.79 -11.95
CA ILE A 134 4.37 -11.72 -10.83
C ILE A 134 4.59 -13.18 -11.29
N LEU A 135 4.05 -13.54 -12.46
CA LEU A 135 4.20 -14.88 -13.02
C LEU A 135 5.66 -15.21 -13.35
N VAL A 136 6.37 -14.30 -14.00
CA VAL A 136 7.79 -14.48 -14.37
C VAL A 136 8.65 -14.74 -13.14
N MET A 137 8.43 -14.02 -12.04
CA MET A 137 9.19 -14.23 -10.81
C MET A 137 8.94 -15.59 -10.15
N LYS A 138 7.80 -16.23 -10.41
CA LYS A 138 7.43 -17.52 -9.82
C LYS A 138 7.71 -18.72 -10.76
N LEU A 139 8.18 -18.47 -11.98
CA LEU A 139 8.45 -19.56 -12.95
C LEU A 139 9.53 -20.55 -12.46
N ASP A 140 10.52 -20.08 -11.68
CA ASP A 140 11.60 -20.93 -11.14
C ASP A 140 11.17 -21.78 -9.93
N SER A 141 10.05 -21.46 -9.26
CA SER A 141 9.55 -22.20 -8.10
C SER A 141 8.04 -22.39 -8.20
N LEU A 142 7.62 -23.41 -8.94
CA LEU A 142 6.20 -23.76 -9.06
C LEU A 142 5.60 -24.43 -7.81
N SER A 143 6.42 -24.73 -6.80
CA SER A 143 5.96 -25.28 -5.52
C SER A 143 5.70 -24.14 -4.52
N PHE A 144 4.44 -23.88 -4.24
CA PHE A 144 4.06 -23.02 -3.12
C PHE A 144 4.09 -23.84 -1.83
N GLU A 145 4.91 -23.43 -0.87
CA GLU A 145 4.83 -23.92 0.48
C GLU A 145 3.54 -23.42 1.17
N ILE A 146 3.03 -24.18 2.15
CA ILE A 146 1.78 -23.81 2.88
C ILE A 146 1.89 -22.41 3.50
N GLY A 147 3.09 -22.01 3.95
CA GLY A 147 3.35 -20.66 4.48
C GLY A 147 3.18 -19.55 3.44
N GLU A 148 3.53 -19.81 2.17
CA GLU A 148 3.39 -18.83 1.09
C GLU A 148 1.92 -18.53 0.75
N TRP A 149 1.02 -19.52 0.84
CA TRP A 149 -0.41 -19.28 0.66
C TRP A 149 -0.97 -18.31 1.70
N SER A 150 -0.57 -18.48 2.96
CA SER A 150 -0.95 -17.56 4.02
C SER A 150 -0.39 -16.15 3.77
N ALA A 151 0.86 -16.04 3.29
CA ALA A 151 1.46 -14.76 2.92
C ALA A 151 0.71 -14.07 1.78
N ILE A 152 0.28 -14.83 0.76
CA ILE A 152 -0.53 -14.31 -0.34
C ILE A 152 -1.85 -13.74 0.16
N LEU A 153 -2.56 -14.46 1.04
CA LEU A 153 -3.82 -13.98 1.63
C LEU A 153 -3.62 -12.70 2.42
N TRP A 154 -2.56 -12.62 3.23
CA TRP A 154 -2.22 -11.42 3.98
C TRP A 154 -1.83 -10.26 3.05
N ALA A 155 -1.07 -10.50 1.99
CA ALA A 155 -0.71 -9.47 1.02
C ALA A 155 -1.93 -8.92 0.27
N PHE A 156 -2.88 -9.78 -0.12
CA PHE A 156 -4.14 -9.34 -0.72
C PHE A 156 -5.01 -8.55 0.27
N SER A 157 -5.07 -8.98 1.53
CA SER A 157 -5.78 -8.23 2.59
C SER A 157 -5.16 -6.84 2.79
N ALA A 158 -3.83 -6.73 2.75
CA ALA A 158 -3.13 -5.47 2.81
C ALA A 158 -3.43 -4.58 1.59
N ALA A 159 -3.35 -5.16 0.38
CA ALA A 159 -3.66 -4.46 -0.86
C ALA A 159 -5.10 -3.93 -0.89
N PHE A 160 -6.06 -4.70 -0.38
CA PHE A 160 -7.45 -4.25 -0.23
C PHE A 160 -7.58 -3.09 0.76
N GLY A 161 -6.91 -3.17 1.92
CA GLY A 161 -6.93 -2.11 2.93
C GLY A 161 -6.34 -0.78 2.43
N PHE A 162 -5.38 -0.82 1.51
CA PHE A 162 -4.80 0.39 0.91
C PHE A 162 -5.55 0.89 -0.33
N ALA A 163 -6.34 0.04 -0.98
CA ALA A 163 -7.16 0.42 -2.13
C ALA A 163 -8.47 1.14 -1.74
N LEU A 164 -8.90 1.03 -0.46
CA LEU A 164 -10.07 1.73 0.10
C LEU A 164 -9.76 3.16 0.48
#